data_cd74d5f3ab26f0025b79f404dd61cb98
#
_entry.id   cd74d5f3ab26f0025b79f404dd61cb98
#
_cell.length_a   1.000
_cell.length_b   1.000
_cell.length_c   1.000
_cell.angle_alpha   90.00
_cell.angle_beta   90.00
_cell.angle_gamma   90.00
#
_symmetry.space_group_name_H-M   'P 1'
#
loop_
_entity.id
_entity.type
_entity.pdbx_description
1 polymer ?
#
loop_
_entity_poly.entity_id
_entity_poly.type
_entity_poly.pdbx_seq_one_letter_code
_entity_poly.pdbx_strand_id
1 'polypeptide(L)'
;MLTGPRLRQVALVAHDCGQVSDELRAAFGWGEPFHDPGVGRFGLTNAVFAAGDTFVEVVAPVQAGTTAGRYLERRGGDGGYMAIFQLPDLGAARARLPGLGVRVVWTADLPDIAGTHLHPKDVPGAIVSLDWAEPAGSWKGSPQPNAARSSSETCPQSCATRATWRRRGPVSTPPP
;
A
#
# COMPACT_ATOMS: atom_id res chain seq x y z
N MET A 1 3.71 -13.64 18.95
CA MET A 1 4.72 -12.56 18.91
C MET A 1 5.37 -12.51 17.53
N LEU A 2 5.67 -11.32 17.01
CA LEU A 2 6.44 -11.17 15.78
C LEU A 2 7.91 -11.48 16.09
N THR A 3 8.50 -12.43 15.37
CA THR A 3 9.89 -12.90 15.64
C THR A 3 10.94 -12.12 14.81
N GLY A 4 10.52 -11.35 13.83
CA GLY A 4 11.39 -10.54 12.97
C GLY A 4 10.58 -9.55 12.13
N PRO A 5 11.25 -8.73 11.32
CA PRO A 5 10.59 -7.83 10.37
C PRO A 5 9.73 -8.61 9.37
N ARG A 6 8.55 -8.08 9.04
CA ARG A 6 7.72 -8.60 7.95
C ARG A 6 7.21 -7.47 7.06
N LEU A 7 7.09 -7.73 5.76
CA LEU A 7 6.35 -6.85 4.89
C LEU A 7 4.86 -6.89 5.28
N ARG A 8 4.32 -5.76 5.68
CA ARG A 8 2.94 -5.68 6.16
C ARG A 8 1.99 -5.11 5.13
N GLN A 9 2.45 -4.13 4.38
CA GLN A 9 1.63 -3.46 3.40
C GLN A 9 2.47 -2.95 2.23
N VAL A 10 1.90 -3.01 1.03
CA VAL A 10 2.41 -2.33 -0.16
C VAL A 10 1.36 -1.31 -0.58
N ALA A 11 1.77 -0.05 -0.75
CA ALA A 11 0.90 0.97 -1.29
C ALA A 11 1.29 1.29 -2.75
N LEU A 12 0.28 1.30 -3.59
CA LEU A 12 0.31 1.82 -4.95
C LEU A 12 -0.22 3.25 -4.93
N VAL A 13 0.21 4.08 -5.85
CA VAL A 13 -0.38 5.39 -6.08
C VAL A 13 -0.97 5.45 -7.49
N ALA A 14 -2.17 5.98 -7.61
CA ALA A 14 -2.91 6.07 -8.84
C ALA A 14 -3.57 7.45 -9.01
N HIS A 15 -3.89 7.81 -10.26
CA HIS A 15 -4.72 8.97 -10.54
C HIS A 15 -6.18 8.71 -10.19
N ASP A 16 -6.65 7.47 -10.39
CA ASP A 16 -8.00 7.03 -10.07
C ASP A 16 -7.97 5.80 -9.16
N CYS A 17 -8.29 6.02 -7.88
CA CYS A 17 -8.34 4.96 -6.87
C CYS A 17 -9.42 3.92 -7.18
N GLY A 18 -10.58 4.35 -7.68
CA GLY A 18 -11.71 3.47 -8.00
C GLY A 18 -11.36 2.53 -9.14
N GLN A 19 -10.87 3.08 -10.25
CA GLN A 19 -10.50 2.27 -11.42
C GLN A 19 -9.47 1.19 -11.06
N VAL A 20 -8.37 1.56 -10.39
CA VAL A 20 -7.32 0.59 -10.03
C VAL A 20 -7.84 -0.44 -9.03
N SER A 21 -8.70 -0.03 -8.11
CA SER A 21 -9.35 -0.94 -7.16
C SER A 21 -10.21 -1.98 -7.86
N ASP A 22 -11.00 -1.58 -8.84
CA ASP A 22 -11.86 -2.48 -9.61
C ASP A 22 -11.02 -3.46 -10.46
N GLU A 23 -9.92 -2.99 -11.04
CA GLU A 23 -8.98 -3.83 -11.79
C GLU A 23 -8.32 -4.88 -10.88
N LEU A 24 -7.90 -4.50 -9.66
CA LEU A 24 -7.33 -5.43 -8.68
C LEU A 24 -8.37 -6.45 -8.19
N ARG A 25 -9.60 -6.00 -7.91
CA ARG A 25 -10.70 -6.89 -7.53
C ARG A 25 -10.99 -7.93 -8.63
N ALA A 26 -11.06 -7.47 -9.86
CA ALA A 26 -11.28 -8.36 -11.01
C ALA A 26 -10.13 -9.35 -11.20
N ALA A 27 -8.87 -8.91 -11.05
CA ALA A 27 -7.69 -9.75 -11.25
C ALA A 27 -7.49 -10.81 -10.16
N PHE A 28 -7.76 -10.45 -8.89
CA PHE A 28 -7.49 -11.31 -7.74
C PHE A 28 -8.73 -11.92 -7.09
N GLY A 29 -9.93 -11.58 -7.56
CA GLY A 29 -11.18 -12.03 -6.93
C GLY A 29 -11.40 -11.45 -5.53
N TRP A 30 -10.83 -10.27 -5.24
CA TRP A 30 -10.97 -9.64 -3.93
C TRP A 30 -12.36 -9.02 -3.74
N GLY A 31 -12.83 -9.01 -2.48
CA GLY A 31 -14.07 -8.33 -2.09
C GLY A 31 -13.92 -6.80 -2.02
N GLU A 32 -14.88 -6.16 -1.35
CA GLU A 32 -14.83 -4.71 -1.14
C GLU A 32 -13.62 -4.31 -0.30
N PRO A 33 -12.90 -3.23 -0.68
CA PRO A 33 -11.79 -2.73 0.10
C PRO A 33 -12.25 -2.03 1.37
N PHE A 34 -11.36 -1.93 2.33
CA PHE A 34 -11.49 -1.00 3.44
C PHE A 34 -10.98 0.39 3.00
N HIS A 35 -11.69 1.44 3.45
CA HIS A 35 -11.27 2.83 3.26
C HIS A 35 -10.85 3.43 4.59
N ASP A 36 -9.58 3.80 4.72
CA ASP A 36 -9.07 4.44 5.93
C ASP A 36 -9.26 5.96 5.83
N PRO A 37 -10.12 6.57 6.67
CA PRO A 37 -10.32 8.01 6.67
C PRO A 37 -9.06 8.77 7.11
N GLY A 38 -8.12 8.12 7.77
CA GLY A 38 -6.88 8.73 8.26
C GLY A 38 -5.98 9.27 7.15
N VAL A 39 -6.09 8.77 5.91
CA VAL A 39 -5.31 9.27 4.76
C VAL A 39 -5.80 10.64 4.27
N GLY A 40 -7.02 11.03 4.63
CA GLY A 40 -7.60 12.34 4.28
C GLY A 40 -6.76 13.52 4.77
N ARG A 41 -6.05 13.39 5.90
CA ARG A 41 -5.12 14.43 6.40
C ARG A 41 -3.94 14.71 5.46
N PHE A 42 -3.64 13.79 4.55
CA PHE A 42 -2.61 13.95 3.51
C PHE A 42 -3.20 14.40 2.16
N GLY A 43 -4.51 14.68 2.12
CA GLY A 43 -5.24 15.01 0.89
C GLY A 43 -5.39 13.81 -0.06
N LEU A 44 -5.52 12.62 0.50
CA LEU A 44 -5.64 11.36 -0.24
C LEU A 44 -6.96 10.66 0.07
N THR A 45 -7.38 9.82 -0.86
CA THR A 45 -8.30 8.70 -0.63
C THR A 45 -7.55 7.40 -0.80
N ASN A 46 -8.11 6.30 -0.29
CA ASN A 46 -7.49 4.98 -0.47
C ASN A 46 -8.52 3.85 -0.58
N ALA A 47 -8.01 2.69 -0.97
CA ALA A 47 -8.67 1.40 -0.93
C ALA A 47 -7.66 0.35 -0.46
N VAL A 48 -7.94 -0.35 0.63
CA VAL A 48 -7.05 -1.34 1.26
C VAL A 48 -7.65 -2.73 1.13
N PHE A 49 -6.89 -3.64 0.55
CA PHE A 49 -7.25 -5.04 0.35
C PHE A 49 -6.40 -5.95 1.23
N ALA A 50 -7.02 -6.94 1.86
CA ALA A 50 -6.30 -7.99 2.56
C ALA A 50 -5.79 -9.05 1.55
N ALA A 51 -4.51 -9.36 1.63
CA ALA A 51 -3.83 -10.40 0.85
C ALA A 51 -3.11 -11.36 1.80
N GLY A 52 -3.84 -12.30 2.37
CA GLY A 52 -3.37 -13.11 3.48
C GLY A 52 -3.23 -12.27 4.76
N ASP A 53 -2.02 -12.25 5.32
CA ASP A 53 -1.66 -11.40 6.47
C ASP A 53 -0.92 -10.11 6.07
N THR A 54 -0.89 -9.81 4.78
CA THR A 54 -0.33 -8.59 4.18
C THR A 54 -1.47 -7.78 3.56
N PHE A 55 -1.22 -6.51 3.27
CA PHE A 55 -2.21 -5.62 2.66
C PHE A 55 -1.68 -4.98 1.39
N VAL A 56 -2.57 -4.80 0.42
CA VAL A 56 -2.32 -3.98 -0.76
C VAL A 56 -3.24 -2.78 -0.69
N GLU A 57 -2.65 -1.61 -0.74
CA GLU A 57 -3.36 -0.34 -0.72
C GLU A 57 -3.22 0.37 -2.06
N VAL A 58 -4.28 1.01 -2.51
CA VAL A 58 -4.24 2.00 -3.58
C VAL A 58 -4.54 3.35 -2.96
N VAL A 59 -3.67 4.34 -3.14
CA VAL A 59 -3.92 5.74 -2.74
C VAL A 59 -4.05 6.62 -3.97
N ALA A 60 -4.91 7.63 -3.89
CA ALA A 60 -5.03 8.65 -4.92
C ALA A 60 -5.19 10.04 -4.30
N PRO A 61 -4.59 11.09 -4.90
CA PRO A 61 -4.78 12.46 -4.43
C PRO A 61 -6.22 12.93 -4.71
N VAL A 62 -6.85 13.55 -3.72
CA VAL A 62 -8.18 14.19 -3.84
C VAL A 62 -8.09 15.73 -3.91
N GLN A 63 -6.88 16.27 -3.82
CA GLN A 63 -6.61 17.69 -3.95
C GLN A 63 -5.25 17.94 -4.59
N ALA A 64 -5.08 19.12 -5.17
CA ALA A 64 -3.81 19.53 -5.76
C ALA A 64 -2.70 19.72 -4.70
N GLY A 65 -1.44 19.61 -5.14
CA GLY A 65 -0.25 19.91 -4.33
C GLY A 65 0.10 18.85 -3.28
N THR A 66 -0.52 17.68 -3.30
CA THR A 66 -0.15 16.58 -2.40
C THR A 66 1.21 15.97 -2.77
N THR A 67 1.86 15.30 -1.82
CA THR A 67 3.11 14.57 -2.10
C THR A 67 2.89 13.45 -3.11
N ALA A 68 1.76 12.76 -3.02
CA ALA A 68 1.39 11.70 -3.96
C ALA A 68 1.13 12.26 -5.37
N GLY A 69 0.43 13.41 -5.50
CA GLY A 69 0.23 14.08 -6.79
C GLY A 69 1.54 14.45 -7.46
N ARG A 70 2.46 15.11 -6.72
CA ARG A 70 3.80 15.42 -7.25
C ARG A 70 4.62 14.17 -7.61
N TYR A 71 4.38 13.05 -6.94
CA TYR A 71 5.04 11.80 -7.28
C TYR A 71 4.50 11.23 -8.60
N LEU A 72 3.17 11.22 -8.79
CA LEU A 72 2.52 10.80 -10.05
C LEU A 72 3.01 11.62 -11.23
N GLU A 73 3.06 12.96 -11.09
CA GLU A 73 3.57 13.88 -12.11
C GLU A 73 5.01 13.56 -12.51
N ARG A 74 5.93 13.41 -11.54
CA ARG A 74 7.34 13.10 -11.81
C ARG A 74 7.54 11.72 -12.42
N ARG A 75 6.69 10.76 -12.05
CA ARG A 75 6.75 9.40 -12.58
C ARG A 75 6.14 9.29 -13.97
N GLY A 76 5.18 10.17 -14.31
CA GLY A 76 4.41 10.13 -15.54
C GLY A 76 3.31 9.06 -15.55
N GLY A 77 2.77 8.70 -14.37
CA GLY A 77 1.68 7.73 -14.24
C GLY A 77 1.68 6.94 -12.94
N ASP A 78 0.74 6.03 -12.83
CA ASP A 78 0.50 5.18 -11.67
C ASP A 78 1.67 4.24 -11.37
N GLY A 79 1.80 3.80 -10.12
CA GLY A 79 2.85 2.85 -9.77
C GLY A 79 3.04 2.57 -8.29
N GLY A 80 4.14 1.88 -7.97
CA GLY A 80 4.53 1.61 -6.59
C GLY A 80 4.84 2.90 -5.84
N TYR A 81 4.43 2.97 -4.56
CA TYR A 81 4.56 4.17 -3.74
C TYR A 81 5.26 3.92 -2.41
N MET A 82 4.72 2.99 -1.60
CA MET A 82 5.29 2.69 -0.29
C MET A 82 5.43 1.19 -0.06
N ALA A 83 6.42 0.84 0.77
CA ALA A 83 6.57 -0.48 1.39
C ALA A 83 6.61 -0.30 2.91
N ILE A 84 5.68 -0.95 3.63
CA ILE A 84 5.51 -0.82 5.07
C ILE A 84 5.93 -2.12 5.73
N PHE A 85 6.95 -2.05 6.57
CA PHE A 85 7.48 -3.18 7.32
C PHE A 85 7.08 -3.08 8.78
N GLN A 86 6.41 -4.11 9.28
CA GLN A 86 6.11 -4.24 10.70
C GLN A 86 7.30 -4.87 11.41
N LEU A 87 7.72 -4.24 12.51
CA LEU A 87 8.86 -4.64 13.32
C LEU A 87 8.41 -5.09 14.72
N PRO A 88 9.13 -6.03 15.34
CA PRO A 88 8.88 -6.38 16.75
C PRO A 88 9.33 -5.27 17.71
N ASP A 89 10.36 -4.49 17.33
CA ASP A 89 10.93 -3.40 18.13
C ASP A 89 11.25 -2.20 17.22
N LEU A 90 10.32 -1.25 17.15
CA LEU A 90 10.47 -0.01 16.39
C LEU A 90 11.46 0.95 17.06
N GLY A 91 11.55 0.93 18.41
CA GLY A 91 12.48 1.78 19.15
C GLY A 91 13.92 1.47 18.81
N ALA A 92 14.30 0.18 18.85
CA ALA A 92 15.63 -0.26 18.44
C ALA A 92 15.91 0.02 16.96
N ALA A 93 14.92 -0.08 16.08
CA ALA A 93 15.07 0.28 14.67
C ALA A 93 15.36 1.78 14.51
N ARG A 94 14.57 2.65 15.14
CA ARG A 94 14.75 4.11 15.11
C ARG A 94 16.12 4.53 15.63
N ALA A 95 16.62 3.88 16.70
CA ALA A 95 17.92 4.19 17.30
C ALA A 95 19.09 3.93 16.34
N ARG A 96 18.94 3.00 15.38
CA ARG A 96 19.98 2.68 14.40
C ARG A 96 20.05 3.65 13.20
N LEU A 97 18.93 4.31 12.86
CA LEU A 97 18.83 5.14 11.64
C LEU A 97 19.88 6.24 11.55
N PRO A 98 20.20 7.02 12.62
CA PRO A 98 21.23 8.05 12.55
C PRO A 98 22.61 7.51 12.19
N GLY A 99 23.00 6.37 12.78
CA GLY A 99 24.28 5.70 12.50
C GLY A 99 24.40 5.16 11.07
N LEU A 100 23.26 4.97 10.39
CA LEU A 100 23.18 4.55 8.99
C LEU A 100 23.04 5.75 8.02
N GLY A 101 22.98 6.98 8.53
CA GLY A 101 22.76 8.18 7.73
C GLY A 101 21.34 8.26 7.12
N VAL A 102 20.38 7.50 7.65
CA VAL A 102 19.01 7.46 7.15
C VAL A 102 18.15 8.48 7.90
N ARG A 103 17.60 9.44 7.17
CA ARG A 103 16.72 10.49 7.71
C ARG A 103 15.28 9.96 7.86
N VAL A 104 14.63 10.43 8.91
CA VAL A 104 13.20 10.25 9.13
C VAL A 104 12.45 11.49 8.64
N VAL A 105 11.40 11.32 7.87
CA VAL A 105 10.59 12.42 7.32
C VAL A 105 9.23 12.56 7.97
N TRP A 106 8.77 11.50 8.66
CA TRP A 106 7.51 11.51 9.38
C TRP A 106 7.48 10.43 10.45
N THR A 107 6.81 10.71 11.57
CA THR A 107 6.54 9.76 12.66
C THR A 107 5.11 9.91 13.17
N ALA A 108 4.54 8.82 13.63
CA ALA A 108 3.35 8.81 14.48
C ALA A 108 3.55 7.79 15.59
N ASP A 109 3.13 8.16 16.80
CA ASP A 109 3.18 7.30 17.97
C ASP A 109 1.81 7.35 18.66
N LEU A 110 1.05 6.27 18.52
CA LEU A 110 -0.24 6.02 19.17
C LEU A 110 -0.06 4.83 20.12
N PRO A 111 -0.98 4.62 21.09
CA PRO A 111 -0.82 3.58 22.10
C PRO A 111 -0.65 2.16 21.56
N ASP A 112 -1.22 1.87 20.42
CA ASP A 112 -1.31 0.52 19.83
C ASP A 112 -0.79 0.43 18.38
N ILE A 113 -0.31 1.54 17.82
CA ILE A 113 0.38 1.58 16.53
C ILE A 113 1.36 2.74 16.48
N ALA A 114 2.54 2.50 15.94
CA ALA A 114 3.53 3.54 15.68
C ALA A 114 4.17 3.32 14.31
N GLY A 115 4.52 4.42 13.64
CA GLY A 115 5.09 4.40 12.30
C GLY A 115 6.20 5.42 12.11
N THR A 116 7.09 5.14 11.16
CA THR A 116 8.27 5.98 10.85
C THR A 116 8.56 5.91 9.36
N HIS A 117 8.33 7.00 8.63
CA HIS A 117 8.66 7.05 7.21
C HIS A 117 10.11 7.51 7.01
N LEU A 118 10.85 6.73 6.26
CA LEU A 118 12.23 7.01 5.90
C LEU A 118 12.31 7.94 4.69
N HIS A 119 13.37 8.74 4.62
CA HIS A 119 13.55 9.67 3.51
C HIS A 119 13.85 8.90 2.20
N PRO A 120 13.08 9.09 1.10
CA PRO A 120 13.19 8.27 -0.11
C PRO A 120 14.48 8.47 -0.90
N LYS A 121 15.30 9.47 -0.58
CA LYS A 121 16.66 9.61 -1.15
C LYS A 121 17.70 8.78 -0.41
N ASP A 122 17.42 8.38 0.84
CA ASP A 122 18.35 7.61 1.66
C ASP A 122 18.06 6.11 1.53
N VAL A 123 16.78 5.75 1.25
CA VAL A 123 16.34 4.39 0.94
C VAL A 123 15.60 4.44 -0.41
N PRO A 124 16.33 4.28 -1.55
CA PRO A 124 15.75 4.47 -2.87
C PRO A 124 14.81 3.34 -3.27
N GLY A 125 13.87 3.64 -4.18
CA GLY A 125 12.94 2.67 -4.79
C GLY A 125 11.49 2.84 -4.36
N ALA A 126 11.23 3.13 -3.09
CA ALA A 126 9.91 3.41 -2.54
C ALA A 126 10.02 4.27 -1.28
N ILE A 127 8.91 4.83 -0.81
CA ILE A 127 8.84 5.33 0.56
C ILE A 127 8.78 4.10 1.47
N VAL A 128 9.80 3.90 2.30
CA VAL A 128 9.82 2.81 3.27
C VAL A 128 9.27 3.32 4.60
N SER A 129 8.33 2.59 5.18
CA SER A 129 7.86 2.79 6.54
C SER A 129 8.28 1.62 7.44
N LEU A 130 8.72 1.95 8.64
CA LEU A 130 8.98 1.01 9.71
C LEU A 130 7.90 1.22 10.77
N ASP A 131 7.11 0.20 11.02
CA ASP A 131 5.91 0.31 11.84
C ASP A 131 5.89 -0.76 12.95
N TRP A 132 5.16 -0.47 13.99
CA TRP A 132 4.87 -1.39 15.09
C TRP A 132 3.38 -1.37 15.38
N ALA A 133 2.81 -2.50 15.76
CA ALA A 133 1.42 -2.59 16.20
C ALA A 133 1.26 -3.60 17.35
N GLU A 134 0.35 -3.29 18.29
CA GLU A 134 -0.01 -4.17 19.40
C GLU A 134 -1.55 -4.33 19.46
N PRO A 135 -2.06 -5.56 19.48
CA PRO A 135 -1.31 -6.81 19.27
C PRO A 135 -0.71 -6.90 17.88
N ALA A 136 0.38 -7.66 17.71
CA ALA A 136 1.13 -7.73 16.44
C ALA A 136 0.30 -8.20 15.24
N GLY A 137 -0.84 -8.84 15.47
CA GLY A 137 -1.79 -9.22 14.43
C GLY A 137 -2.75 -8.09 14.02
N SER A 138 -2.91 -7.06 14.87
CA SER A 138 -3.78 -5.92 14.54
C SER A 138 -3.11 -5.01 13.51
N TRP A 139 -3.93 -4.41 12.66
CA TRP A 139 -3.52 -3.37 11.73
C TRP A 139 -4.68 -2.39 11.63
N LYS A 140 -4.59 -1.25 12.31
CA LYS A 140 -5.66 -0.26 12.31
C LYS A 140 -5.89 0.28 10.91
N GLY A 141 -7.15 0.35 10.53
CA GLY A 141 -7.54 0.79 9.20
C GLY A 141 -7.58 -0.34 8.16
N SER A 142 -7.37 -1.58 8.54
CA SER A 142 -7.52 -2.72 7.64
C SER A 142 -8.73 -3.56 8.02
N PRO A 143 -9.49 -4.10 7.04
CA PRO A 143 -10.50 -5.10 7.35
C PRO A 143 -9.81 -6.24 8.09
N GLN A 144 -10.34 -6.60 9.27
CA GLN A 144 -9.94 -7.85 9.91
C GLN A 144 -10.16 -8.96 8.88
N PRO A 145 -9.20 -9.84 8.61
CA PRO A 145 -9.48 -11.01 7.78
C PRO A 145 -10.69 -11.70 8.39
N ASN A 146 -11.78 -11.82 7.62
CA ASN A 146 -12.96 -12.51 8.08
C ASN A 146 -12.56 -13.87 8.63
N ALA A 147 -12.61 -14.02 9.94
CA ALA A 147 -12.68 -15.32 10.57
C ALA A 147 -13.97 -15.98 10.03
N ALA A 148 -13.78 -17.11 9.35
CA ALA A 148 -14.82 -17.96 8.79
C ALA A 148 -15.30 -17.65 7.37
N ARG A 149 -14.65 -18.30 6.40
CA ARG A 149 -15.40 -19.20 5.53
C ARG A 149 -14.65 -20.53 5.44
N SER A 150 -14.76 -21.35 6.46
CA SER A 150 -14.72 -22.79 6.31
C SER A 150 -16.13 -23.22 5.86
N SER A 151 -16.33 -23.28 4.59
CA SER A 151 -17.38 -24.09 3.99
C SER A 151 -16.97 -24.36 2.54
N SER A 152 -16.72 -25.61 2.29
CA SER A 152 -16.61 -26.24 1.01
C SER A 152 -17.72 -25.77 0.07
N GLU A 153 -17.43 -24.84 -0.81
CA GLU A 153 -18.25 -24.61 -2.00
C GLU A 153 -17.37 -24.77 -3.21
N THR A 154 -17.61 -25.88 -3.86
CA THR A 154 -17.10 -26.28 -5.17
C THR A 154 -17.32 -25.15 -6.16
N CYS A 155 -16.25 -24.65 -6.74
CA CYS A 155 -16.28 -23.68 -7.83
C CYS A 155 -17.04 -24.27 -9.04
N PRO A 156 -18.10 -23.64 -9.54
CA PRO A 156 -18.70 -24.07 -10.80
C PRO A 156 -17.74 -23.78 -11.96
N GLN A 157 -17.40 -24.82 -12.71
CA GLN A 157 -16.69 -24.72 -13.98
C GLN A 157 -17.56 -23.99 -15.01
N SER A 158 -17.55 -22.67 -15.06
CA SER A 158 -17.96 -21.91 -16.24
C SER A 158 -17.62 -20.42 -16.08
N CYS A 159 -16.36 -20.05 -16.29
CA CYS A 159 -15.99 -18.69 -16.66
C CYS A 159 -14.72 -18.73 -17.51
N ALA A 160 -14.86 -19.32 -18.71
CA ALA A 160 -13.89 -19.13 -19.77
C ALA A 160 -14.32 -17.91 -20.60
N THR A 161 -14.10 -16.73 -20.10
CA THR A 161 -14.09 -15.52 -20.93
C THR A 161 -12.66 -15.03 -21.02
N ARG A 162 -12.07 -15.21 -22.22
CA ARG A 162 -10.75 -14.70 -22.58
C ARG A 162 -10.70 -13.19 -22.41
N ALA A 163 -10.08 -12.70 -21.35
CA ALA A 163 -9.60 -11.34 -21.29
C ALA A 163 -8.41 -11.21 -22.24
N THR A 164 -8.63 -10.61 -23.40
CA THR A 164 -7.55 -10.27 -24.34
C THR A 164 -6.82 -9.04 -23.81
N TRP A 165 -5.68 -9.22 -23.22
CA TRP A 165 -4.75 -8.15 -22.89
C TRP A 165 -4.33 -7.46 -24.18
N ARG A 166 -4.90 -6.32 -24.49
CA ARG A 166 -4.40 -5.46 -25.57
C ARG A 166 -3.12 -4.79 -25.05
N ARG A 167 -1.97 -5.22 -25.57
CA ARG A 167 -0.73 -4.45 -25.48
C ARG A 167 -0.99 -3.07 -26.12
N ARG A 168 -0.90 -2.00 -25.32
CA ARG A 168 -0.82 -0.66 -25.89
C ARG A 168 0.49 -0.59 -26.66
N GLY A 169 0.40 -0.32 -27.97
CA GLY A 169 1.56 -0.15 -28.82
C GLY A 169 2.42 1.05 -28.41
N PRO A 170 3.66 1.15 -28.92
CA PRO A 170 4.55 2.23 -28.57
C PRO A 170 3.96 3.58 -28.94
N VAL A 171 4.04 4.54 -28.01
CA VAL A 171 3.67 5.94 -28.22
C VAL A 171 4.65 6.49 -29.25
N SER A 172 4.12 6.91 -30.42
CA SER A 172 4.92 7.58 -31.45
C SER A 172 5.36 8.95 -30.94
N THR A 173 6.65 9.18 -30.89
CA THR A 173 7.27 10.50 -30.70
C THR A 173 6.91 11.40 -31.89
N PRO A 174 6.53 12.68 -31.67
CA PRO A 174 6.41 13.65 -32.76
C PRO A 174 7.78 14.00 -33.33
N PRO A 175 7.87 14.31 -34.63
CA PRO A 175 9.13 14.72 -35.28
C PRO A 175 9.57 16.12 -34.83
N PRO A 176 10.87 16.48 -35.11
CA PRO A 176 11.54 17.68 -34.62
C PRO A 176 10.96 19.00 -35.09
#